data_df6b1838e4666b13cc4a3b2ad6b2321c
#
_entry.id   df6b1838e4666b13cc4a3b2ad6b2321c
#
_cell.length_a   1.000
_cell.length_b   1.000
_cell.length_c   1.000
_cell.angle_alpha   90.00
_cell.angle_beta   90.00
_cell.angle_gamma   90.00
#
_symmetry.space_group_name_H-M   'P 1'
#
loop_
_entity.id
_entity.type
_entity.pdbx_description
1 polymer ?
#
loop_
_entity_poly.entity_id
_entity_poly.type
_entity_poly.pdbx_seq_one_letter_code
_entity_poly.pdbx_strand_id
1 'polypeptide(L)'
;MNDIRRTILWVIFGFSMVLLWDQWQVHNGNKATFFPTPAQQAKLATDAASAVPQPVGVPAAVVPSNPATVPVVEARSANKEWVEVETDVLKLSFDTEGGTLSRVEFLNHVDEHKPGSNVVLLDDSKDRIYTAQTGLISSVPGVLLPTHKTAMAVRPGVRKLKEGANELSITFESATQNGVKLVKTYTVKRGAYDMAVKHDIVNTSTQDITPQLYFQLVRDGNKLAGESSFYSTFTGPAVYTDAKKYQKVEFADIKKKKFDIEKQSSTGYIAMVQHYFASAWILPDGMNRNISMDAVDIGSNMADCCYRATLIAPLET
;
A
#
# COMPACT_ATOMS: atom_id res chain seq x y z
N MET A 1 29.49 10.29 -42.45
CA MET A 1 28.24 10.26 -41.66
C MET A 1 27.22 9.19 -42.13
N ASN A 2 27.39 8.58 -43.27
CA ASN A 2 26.44 7.55 -43.78
C ASN A 2 26.67 6.14 -43.22
N ASP A 3 27.88 5.82 -42.77
CA ASP A 3 28.19 4.46 -42.33
C ASP A 3 27.58 4.09 -40.98
N ILE A 4 27.50 5.05 -40.05
CA ILE A 4 26.86 4.81 -38.72
C ILE A 4 25.35 4.52 -38.87
N ARG A 5 24.66 5.25 -39.74
CA ARG A 5 23.23 5.01 -40.00
C ARG A 5 23.01 3.65 -40.66
N ARG A 6 23.91 3.25 -41.53
CA ARG A 6 23.87 1.96 -42.21
C ARG A 6 24.13 0.82 -41.25
N THR A 7 25.06 0.96 -40.33
CA THR A 7 25.35 -0.01 -39.29
C THR A 7 24.19 -0.15 -38.32
N ILE A 8 23.56 0.95 -37.88
CA ILE A 8 22.38 0.93 -37.03
C ILE A 8 21.22 0.19 -37.69
N LEU A 9 20.98 0.45 -39.01
CA LEU A 9 19.92 -0.23 -39.74
C LEU A 9 20.18 -1.73 -39.87
N TRP A 10 21.43 -2.18 -40.03
CA TRP A 10 21.78 -3.60 -40.07
C TRP A 10 21.57 -4.28 -38.73
N VAL A 11 21.88 -3.59 -37.64
CA VAL A 11 21.67 -4.10 -36.24
C VAL A 11 20.16 -4.25 -35.98
N ILE A 12 19.37 -3.22 -36.31
CA ILE A 12 17.90 -3.27 -36.17
C ILE A 12 17.30 -4.39 -36.99
N PHE A 13 17.74 -4.52 -38.27
CA PHE A 13 17.27 -5.59 -39.15
C PHE A 13 17.61 -6.98 -38.64
N GLY A 14 18.84 -7.19 -38.17
CA GLY A 14 19.28 -8.47 -37.62
C GLY A 14 18.50 -8.84 -36.36
N PHE A 15 18.30 -7.88 -35.46
CA PHE A 15 17.51 -8.10 -34.24
C PHE A 15 16.03 -8.41 -34.54
N SER A 16 15.44 -7.67 -35.49
CA SER A 16 14.06 -7.94 -35.94
C SER A 16 13.90 -9.34 -36.52
N MET A 17 14.90 -9.82 -37.24
CA MET A 17 14.89 -11.16 -37.85
C MET A 17 14.93 -12.28 -36.77
N VAL A 18 15.72 -12.06 -35.71
CA VAL A 18 15.78 -12.98 -34.56
C VAL A 18 14.46 -13.04 -33.82
N LEU A 19 13.81 -11.88 -33.61
CA LEU A 19 12.50 -11.82 -32.94
C LEU A 19 11.41 -12.51 -33.79
N LEU A 20 11.42 -12.31 -35.09
CA LEU A 20 10.46 -12.97 -36.00
C LEU A 20 10.66 -14.46 -36.05
N TRP A 21 11.91 -14.93 -36.05
CA TRP A 21 12.24 -16.35 -36.00
C TRP A 21 11.75 -16.99 -34.70
N ASP A 22 11.97 -16.34 -33.56
CA ASP A 22 11.56 -16.85 -32.26
C ASP A 22 10.03 -16.91 -32.15
N GLN A 23 9.31 -15.90 -32.64
CA GLN A 23 7.86 -15.88 -32.72
C GLN A 23 7.31 -16.97 -33.66
N TRP A 24 7.95 -17.20 -34.79
CA TRP A 24 7.57 -18.25 -35.72
C TRP A 24 7.76 -19.65 -35.11
N GLN A 25 8.84 -19.85 -34.36
CA GLN A 25 9.08 -21.11 -33.65
C GLN A 25 7.98 -21.38 -32.62
N VAL A 26 7.63 -20.37 -31.83
CA VAL A 26 6.55 -20.47 -30.83
C VAL A 26 5.21 -20.74 -31.49
N HIS A 27 4.92 -20.11 -32.62
CA HIS A 27 3.68 -20.32 -33.38
C HIS A 27 3.57 -21.75 -33.93
N ASN A 28 4.69 -22.37 -34.31
CA ASN A 28 4.75 -23.75 -34.76
C ASN A 28 4.85 -24.79 -33.62
N GLY A 29 4.65 -24.39 -32.37
CA GLY A 29 4.66 -25.27 -31.20
C GLY A 29 6.06 -25.68 -30.72
N ASN A 30 7.12 -25.10 -31.24
CA ASN A 30 8.49 -25.33 -30.82
C ASN A 30 8.87 -24.39 -29.66
N LYS A 31 9.91 -24.76 -28.93
CA LYS A 31 10.44 -23.90 -27.83
C LYS A 31 11.13 -22.68 -28.42
N ALA A 32 10.89 -21.50 -27.82
CA ALA A 32 11.64 -20.28 -28.13
C ALA A 32 13.14 -20.50 -27.94
N THR A 33 13.96 -20.08 -28.91
CA THR A 33 15.41 -20.40 -28.93
C THR A 33 16.21 -19.31 -28.20
N PHE A 34 15.81 -18.04 -28.33
CA PHE A 34 16.56 -16.90 -27.82
C PHE A 34 15.86 -16.17 -26.67
N PHE A 35 14.52 -16.14 -26.67
CA PHE A 35 13.73 -15.46 -25.64
C PHE A 35 12.69 -16.41 -25.06
N PRO A 36 12.98 -17.08 -23.93
CA PRO A 36 12.06 -18.04 -23.30
C PRO A 36 10.78 -17.34 -22.84
N THR A 37 9.62 -17.88 -23.22
CA THR A 37 8.31 -17.39 -22.81
C THR A 37 8.09 -17.57 -21.31
N PRO A 38 7.25 -16.74 -20.65
CA PRO A 38 6.96 -16.84 -19.20
C PRO A 38 6.54 -18.23 -18.72
N ALA A 39 5.87 -19.00 -19.58
CA ALA A 39 5.49 -20.39 -19.30
C ALA A 39 6.67 -21.36 -19.26
N GLN A 40 7.78 -21.07 -19.93
CA GLN A 40 9.00 -21.88 -19.89
C GLN A 40 9.87 -21.54 -18.67
N GLN A 41 9.86 -20.28 -18.21
CA GLN A 41 10.55 -19.89 -16.98
C GLN A 41 9.91 -20.54 -15.74
N ALA A 42 8.59 -20.68 -15.72
CA ALA A 42 7.89 -21.37 -14.63
C ALA A 42 8.25 -22.88 -14.53
N LYS A 43 8.47 -23.56 -15.66
CA LYS A 43 8.87 -24.97 -15.69
C LYS A 43 10.31 -25.19 -15.23
N LEU A 44 11.23 -24.31 -15.60
CA LEU A 44 12.63 -24.37 -15.16
C LEU A 44 12.80 -24.09 -13.67
N ALA A 45 11.89 -23.28 -13.07
CA ALA A 45 11.87 -23.04 -11.63
C ALA A 45 11.34 -24.22 -10.81
N THR A 46 10.48 -25.06 -11.40
CA THR A 46 9.90 -26.23 -10.72
C THR A 46 10.86 -27.43 -10.69
N ASP A 47 11.69 -27.59 -11.71
CA ASP A 47 12.67 -28.71 -11.80
C ASP A 47 13.93 -28.46 -10.94
N ALA A 48 14.19 -27.20 -10.51
CA ALA A 48 15.31 -26.85 -9.65
C ALA A 48 15.02 -26.99 -8.14
N ALA A 49 13.77 -27.29 -7.75
CA ALA A 49 13.35 -27.35 -6.35
C ALA A 49 13.42 -28.78 -5.72
N SER A 50 13.94 -29.78 -6.41
CA SER A 50 13.89 -31.18 -5.97
C SER A 50 15.23 -31.82 -5.53
N ALA A 51 16.18 -31.05 -5.05
CA ALA A 51 17.39 -31.66 -4.49
C ALA A 51 18.12 -30.76 -3.48
N VAL A 52 17.70 -30.74 -2.20
CA VAL A 52 18.62 -30.46 -1.08
C VAL A 52 18.09 -31.14 0.20
N PRO A 53 18.90 -31.91 0.95
CA PRO A 53 18.50 -32.52 2.21
C PRO A 53 18.47 -31.51 3.38
N GLN A 54 17.52 -31.69 4.30
CA GLN A 54 17.41 -30.90 5.54
C GLN A 54 18.55 -31.28 6.52
N PRO A 55 19.17 -30.28 7.19
CA PRO A 55 19.94 -30.52 8.40
C PRO A 55 19.09 -30.34 9.64
N VAL A 56 19.27 -31.25 10.58
CA VAL A 56 18.63 -31.34 11.88
C VAL A 56 19.22 -30.31 12.86
N GLY A 57 18.39 -29.70 13.64
CA GLY A 57 18.44 -28.95 14.87
C GLY A 57 19.74 -28.35 15.41
N VAL A 58 19.66 -27.02 15.69
CA VAL A 58 20.48 -26.33 16.68
C VAL A 58 19.57 -25.46 17.53
N PRO A 59 19.78 -25.36 18.87
CA PRO A 59 18.85 -24.66 19.78
C PRO A 59 18.85 -23.15 19.58
N ALA A 60 17.65 -22.57 19.64
CA ALA A 60 17.42 -21.14 19.50
C ALA A 60 18.01 -20.36 20.67
N ALA A 61 18.88 -19.41 20.38
CA ALA A 61 19.24 -18.35 21.30
C ALA A 61 18.06 -17.36 21.44
N VAL A 62 17.68 -17.07 22.66
CA VAL A 62 16.65 -16.12 23.04
C VAL A 62 17.15 -14.71 22.69
N VAL A 63 16.50 -14.06 21.73
CA VAL A 63 16.68 -12.64 21.44
C VAL A 63 15.50 -11.89 22.04
N PRO A 64 15.71 -10.93 22.95
CA PRO A 64 14.62 -10.14 23.53
C PRO A 64 14.17 -9.04 22.57
N SER A 65 12.90 -8.66 22.73
CA SER A 65 12.13 -7.60 22.09
C SER A 65 11.53 -7.95 20.72
N ASN A 66 10.32 -8.46 20.80
CA ASN A 66 9.40 -8.51 19.66
C ASN A 66 8.90 -7.09 19.39
N PRO A 67 9.16 -6.48 18.22
CA PRO A 67 8.49 -5.24 17.85
C PRO A 67 6.99 -5.52 17.75
N ALA A 68 6.17 -4.61 18.28
CA ALA A 68 4.73 -4.69 18.18
C ALA A 68 4.33 -4.95 16.71
N THR A 69 3.59 -6.02 16.47
CA THR A 69 3.24 -6.46 15.12
C THR A 69 1.88 -5.89 14.73
N VAL A 70 1.83 -5.14 13.65
CA VAL A 70 0.55 -4.69 13.06
C VAL A 70 -0.24 -5.91 12.60
N PRO A 71 -1.55 -6.02 12.93
CA PRO A 71 -2.35 -7.16 12.51
C PRO A 71 -2.27 -7.42 11.01
N VAL A 72 -2.02 -8.65 10.62
CA VAL A 72 -2.09 -9.09 9.23
C VAL A 72 -3.55 -9.28 8.88
N VAL A 73 -3.91 -8.91 7.67
CA VAL A 73 -5.29 -8.93 7.19
C VAL A 73 -5.79 -10.36 7.05
N GLU A 74 -6.77 -10.75 7.86
CA GLU A 74 -7.58 -11.93 7.61
C GLU A 74 -8.74 -11.57 6.66
N ALA A 75 -9.39 -12.59 6.08
CA ALA A 75 -10.43 -12.45 5.05
C ALA A 75 -11.43 -11.32 5.32
N ARG A 76 -11.86 -10.66 4.25
CA ARG A 76 -12.83 -9.54 4.25
C ARG A 76 -14.06 -9.87 5.08
N SER A 77 -14.40 -9.02 6.03
CA SER A 77 -15.66 -9.11 6.79
C SER A 77 -16.88 -8.92 5.89
N ALA A 78 -17.90 -9.73 6.09
CA ALA A 78 -19.13 -9.69 5.28
C ALA A 78 -20.05 -8.47 5.54
N ASN A 79 -19.76 -7.68 6.58
CA ASN A 79 -20.62 -6.57 7.05
C ASN A 79 -19.94 -5.21 6.91
N LYS A 80 -19.38 -4.92 5.73
CA LYS A 80 -18.82 -3.60 5.44
C LYS A 80 -19.94 -2.59 5.16
N GLU A 81 -20.02 -1.55 5.96
CA GLU A 81 -20.85 -0.40 5.70
C GLU A 81 -19.98 0.76 5.20
N TRP A 82 -20.37 1.35 4.07
CA TRP A 82 -19.67 2.43 3.44
C TRP A 82 -20.25 3.78 3.81
N VAL A 83 -19.39 4.71 4.18
CA VAL A 83 -19.78 6.09 4.47
C VAL A 83 -19.14 7.01 3.44
N GLU A 84 -19.97 7.62 2.59
CA GLU A 84 -19.50 8.56 1.57
C GLU A 84 -19.41 9.98 2.12
N VAL A 85 -18.37 10.69 1.71
CA VAL A 85 -18.12 12.11 1.99
C VAL A 85 -17.71 12.80 0.70
N GLU A 86 -18.29 13.96 0.42
CA GLU A 86 -18.03 14.70 -0.82
C GLU A 86 -17.62 16.14 -0.52
N THR A 87 -16.52 16.56 -1.15
CA THR A 87 -16.09 17.96 -1.20
C THR A 87 -16.28 18.48 -2.64
N ASP A 88 -15.77 19.66 -2.91
CA ASP A 88 -15.73 20.25 -4.26
C ASP A 88 -14.72 19.56 -5.20
N VAL A 89 -13.72 18.86 -4.67
CA VAL A 89 -12.64 18.22 -5.45
C VAL A 89 -12.48 16.73 -5.20
N LEU A 90 -13.04 16.19 -4.10
CA LEU A 90 -12.90 14.78 -3.69
C LEU A 90 -14.25 14.14 -3.40
N LYS A 91 -14.41 12.89 -3.85
CA LYS A 91 -15.40 11.96 -3.32
C LYS A 91 -14.66 10.83 -2.59
N LEU A 92 -14.97 10.68 -1.30
CA LEU A 92 -14.31 9.76 -0.38
C LEU A 92 -15.29 8.70 0.09
N SER A 93 -14.84 7.45 0.21
CA SER A 93 -15.60 6.38 0.86
C SER A 93 -14.78 5.78 1.98
N PHE A 94 -15.37 5.78 3.16
CA PHE A 94 -14.80 5.18 4.35
C PHE A 94 -15.53 3.87 4.67
N ASP A 95 -14.75 2.86 5.05
CA ASP A 95 -15.27 1.63 5.63
C ASP A 95 -15.45 1.81 7.14
N THR A 96 -16.57 1.40 7.70
CA THR A 96 -16.78 1.40 9.15
C THR A 96 -15.91 0.39 9.87
N GLU A 97 -15.34 -0.61 9.17
CA GLU A 97 -14.27 -1.43 9.70
C GLU A 97 -12.98 -0.58 9.78
N GLY A 98 -12.61 -0.24 10.98
CA GLY A 98 -11.46 0.59 11.29
C GLY A 98 -11.60 2.08 10.98
N GLY A 99 -12.73 2.56 10.46
CA GLY A 99 -12.83 3.91 9.91
C GLY A 99 -11.78 4.12 8.80
N THR A 100 -11.63 3.14 7.92
CA THR A 100 -10.58 3.06 6.91
C THR A 100 -10.97 3.86 5.67
N LEU A 101 -10.06 4.68 5.15
CA LEU A 101 -10.25 5.34 3.85
C LEU A 101 -10.00 4.32 2.74
N SER A 102 -11.06 3.87 2.10
CA SER A 102 -11.07 2.75 1.16
C SER A 102 -11.24 3.18 -0.29
N ARG A 103 -11.77 4.39 -0.55
CA ARG A 103 -11.88 4.92 -1.91
C ARG A 103 -11.67 6.43 -1.92
N VAL A 104 -10.89 6.89 -2.88
CA VAL A 104 -10.67 8.32 -3.17
C VAL A 104 -10.84 8.54 -4.67
N GLU A 105 -11.82 9.35 -5.03
CA GLU A 105 -12.09 9.76 -6.41
C GLU A 105 -11.85 11.26 -6.55
N PHE A 106 -11.13 11.67 -7.60
CA PHE A 106 -10.81 13.06 -7.90
C PHE A 106 -11.84 13.67 -8.84
N LEU A 107 -12.74 14.50 -8.35
CA LEU A 107 -13.86 15.04 -9.12
C LEU A 107 -13.44 15.92 -10.31
N ASN A 108 -12.25 16.50 -10.26
CA ASN A 108 -11.73 17.39 -11.29
C ASN A 108 -10.69 16.74 -12.22
N HIS A 109 -10.53 15.40 -12.15
CA HIS A 109 -9.56 14.66 -12.97
C HIS A 109 -10.27 13.50 -13.68
N VAL A 110 -10.44 13.63 -14.97
CA VAL A 110 -11.04 12.58 -15.82
C VAL A 110 -10.05 11.44 -16.03
N ASP A 111 -10.52 10.21 -15.96
CA ASP A 111 -9.72 9.02 -16.28
C ASP A 111 -9.63 8.86 -17.80
N GLU A 112 -8.43 9.03 -18.35
CA GLU A 112 -8.18 8.90 -19.79
C GLU A 112 -8.43 7.48 -20.32
N HIS A 113 -8.37 6.46 -19.45
CA HIS A 113 -8.59 5.05 -19.81
C HIS A 113 -10.05 4.59 -19.62
N LYS A 114 -10.87 5.40 -18.93
CA LYS A 114 -12.30 5.12 -18.71
C LYS A 114 -13.15 6.36 -19.02
N PRO A 115 -13.50 6.59 -20.29
CA PRO A 115 -14.30 7.75 -20.67
C PRO A 115 -15.57 7.89 -19.83
N GLY A 116 -15.85 9.09 -19.33
CA GLY A 116 -17.00 9.38 -18.47
C GLY A 116 -16.82 9.02 -17.00
N SER A 117 -15.62 8.59 -16.58
CA SER A 117 -15.27 8.32 -15.18
C SER A 117 -14.15 9.27 -14.73
N ASN A 118 -14.09 9.51 -13.43
CA ASN A 118 -12.99 10.25 -12.81
C ASN A 118 -11.88 9.31 -12.36
N VAL A 119 -10.69 9.86 -12.15
CA VAL A 119 -9.55 9.12 -11.59
C VAL A 119 -9.87 8.67 -10.18
N VAL A 120 -9.70 7.38 -9.94
CA VAL A 120 -9.81 6.76 -8.61
C VAL A 120 -8.41 6.40 -8.12
N LEU A 121 -7.96 7.05 -7.06
CA LEU A 121 -6.63 6.81 -6.48
C LEU A 121 -6.64 5.60 -5.55
N LEU A 122 -7.43 5.64 -4.47
CA LEU A 122 -7.63 4.50 -3.58
C LEU A 122 -8.89 3.76 -4.00
N ASP A 123 -8.86 2.42 -3.90
CA ASP A 123 -9.99 1.56 -4.22
C ASP A 123 -9.87 0.21 -3.49
N ASP A 124 -10.94 -0.22 -2.82
CA ASP A 124 -11.07 -1.54 -2.20
C ASP A 124 -12.20 -2.31 -2.90
N SER A 125 -11.90 -2.75 -4.11
CA SER A 125 -12.83 -3.51 -4.94
C SER A 125 -12.38 -4.97 -5.09
N LYS A 126 -13.10 -5.73 -5.91
CA LYS A 126 -12.72 -7.13 -6.23
C LYS A 126 -11.44 -7.21 -7.05
N ASP A 127 -11.20 -6.18 -7.86
CA ASP A 127 -10.11 -6.18 -8.85
C ASP A 127 -8.91 -5.34 -8.41
N ARG A 128 -9.06 -4.57 -7.35
CA ARG A 128 -8.03 -3.65 -6.85
C ARG A 128 -8.09 -3.50 -5.35
N ILE A 129 -6.92 -3.43 -4.73
CA ILE A 129 -6.76 -3.11 -3.32
C ILE A 129 -5.76 -1.98 -3.19
N TYR A 130 -6.24 -0.83 -2.76
CA TYR A 130 -5.41 0.28 -2.38
C TYR A 130 -6.10 1.10 -1.30
N THR A 131 -5.65 0.97 -0.06
CA THR A 131 -6.30 1.55 1.12
C THR A 131 -5.32 2.26 2.03
N ALA A 132 -5.83 3.26 2.78
CA ALA A 132 -5.10 3.97 3.81
C ALA A 132 -5.71 3.66 5.18
N GLN A 133 -4.93 3.07 6.06
CA GLN A 133 -5.38 2.47 7.30
C GLN A 133 -4.57 3.00 8.49
N THR A 134 -5.22 3.13 9.64
CA THR A 134 -4.56 3.49 10.91
C THR A 134 -5.16 2.68 12.05
N GLY A 135 -4.46 2.60 13.18
CA GLY A 135 -4.95 1.94 14.39
C GLY A 135 -3.92 1.93 15.51
N LEU A 136 -4.29 1.28 16.59
CA LEU A 136 -3.43 1.14 17.76
C LEU A 136 -2.86 -0.27 17.84
N ILE A 137 -1.62 -0.36 18.29
CA ILE A 137 -0.98 -1.62 18.71
C ILE A 137 -0.38 -1.44 20.09
N SER A 138 -0.24 -2.55 20.82
CA SER A 138 0.44 -2.59 22.10
C SER A 138 1.79 -3.27 21.98
N SER A 139 2.80 -2.76 22.67
CA SER A 139 4.07 -3.46 22.86
C SER A 139 3.95 -4.60 23.89
N VAL A 140 2.86 -4.62 24.68
CA VAL A 140 2.60 -5.67 25.67
C VAL A 140 1.88 -6.84 24.98
N PRO A 141 2.44 -8.06 25.01
CA PRO A 141 1.82 -9.24 24.42
C PRO A 141 0.44 -9.52 25.00
N GLY A 142 -0.53 -9.86 24.13
CA GLY A 142 -1.89 -10.23 24.52
C GLY A 142 -2.83 -9.05 24.79
N VAL A 143 -2.35 -7.82 24.78
CA VAL A 143 -3.21 -6.63 24.91
C VAL A 143 -3.73 -6.24 23.52
N LEU A 144 -5.03 -6.45 23.31
CA LEU A 144 -5.71 -6.09 22.07
C LEU A 144 -6.23 -4.64 22.18
N LEU A 145 -5.86 -3.81 21.24
CA LEU A 145 -6.29 -2.43 21.09
C LEU A 145 -7.12 -2.23 19.80
N PRO A 146 -7.90 -1.15 19.69
CA PRO A 146 -8.63 -0.85 18.48
C PRO A 146 -7.71 -0.70 17.26
N THR A 147 -7.93 -1.52 16.23
CA THR A 147 -7.13 -1.57 14.98
C THR A 147 -7.96 -1.14 13.80
N HIS A 148 -7.38 -1.19 12.59
CA HIS A 148 -8.10 -1.03 11.33
C HIS A 148 -9.11 -2.16 11.02
N LYS A 149 -9.18 -3.19 11.89
CA LYS A 149 -10.15 -4.31 11.84
C LYS A 149 -11.28 -4.15 12.86
N THR A 150 -11.18 -3.18 13.73
CA THR A 150 -12.21 -2.94 14.73
C THR A 150 -13.39 -2.22 14.12
N ALA A 151 -14.60 -2.75 14.29
CA ALA A 151 -15.82 -2.06 13.87
C ALA A 151 -15.96 -0.72 14.61
N MET A 152 -16.22 0.34 13.86
CA MET A 152 -16.33 1.70 14.39
C MET A 152 -17.71 2.29 14.04
N ALA A 153 -18.34 2.93 15.02
CA ALA A 153 -19.54 3.70 14.78
C ALA A 153 -19.19 5.07 14.18
N VAL A 154 -19.92 5.49 13.16
CA VAL A 154 -19.78 6.83 12.61
C VAL A 154 -20.69 7.81 13.32
N ARG A 155 -20.17 8.95 13.75
CA ARG A 155 -20.99 10.03 14.32
C ARG A 155 -21.90 10.64 13.26
N PRO A 156 -23.19 10.93 13.59
CA PRO A 156 -24.05 11.71 12.71
C PRO A 156 -23.42 13.04 12.35
N GLY A 157 -23.60 13.48 11.11
CA GLY A 157 -23.05 14.77 10.66
C GLY A 157 -23.24 14.98 9.16
N VAL A 158 -22.76 16.13 8.69
CA VAL A 158 -22.77 16.52 7.29
C VAL A 158 -21.82 15.60 6.51
N ARG A 159 -22.24 15.16 5.31
CA ARG A 159 -21.46 14.29 4.43
C ARG A 159 -21.07 14.96 3.12
N LYS A 160 -21.63 16.10 2.84
CA LYS A 160 -21.30 16.91 1.65
C LYS A 160 -20.93 18.32 2.06
N LEU A 161 -19.82 18.81 1.54
CA LEU A 161 -19.33 20.17 1.84
C LEU A 161 -20.33 21.20 1.32
N LYS A 162 -20.95 21.93 2.24
CA LYS A 162 -21.95 22.94 1.91
C LYS A 162 -21.29 24.17 1.26
N GLU A 163 -22.06 24.88 0.45
CA GLU A 163 -21.66 26.18 -0.07
C GLU A 163 -21.31 27.13 1.08
N GLY A 164 -20.22 27.86 0.94
CA GLY A 164 -19.71 28.76 1.99
C GLY A 164 -18.95 28.09 3.14
N ALA A 165 -19.00 26.75 3.28
CA ALA A 165 -18.19 26.05 4.26
C ALA A 165 -16.76 25.81 3.72
N ASN A 166 -15.76 25.97 4.57
CA ASN A 166 -14.35 25.79 4.19
C ASN A 166 -13.82 24.38 4.50
N GLU A 167 -14.49 23.65 5.38
CA GLU A 167 -14.07 22.32 5.80
C GLU A 167 -15.25 21.42 6.16
N LEU A 168 -15.00 20.13 6.15
CA LEU A 168 -15.93 19.08 6.53
C LEU A 168 -15.19 18.03 7.35
N SER A 169 -15.78 17.61 8.48
CA SER A 169 -15.20 16.57 9.33
C SER A 169 -16.13 15.36 9.46
N ILE A 170 -15.52 14.18 9.51
CA ILE A 170 -16.20 12.92 9.81
C ILE A 170 -15.47 12.20 10.94
N THR A 171 -16.24 11.70 11.93
CA THR A 171 -15.69 11.05 13.12
C THR A 171 -16.18 9.62 13.24
N PHE A 172 -15.23 8.71 13.50
CA PHE A 172 -15.45 7.30 13.78
C PHE A 172 -15.03 6.97 15.20
N GLU A 173 -15.79 6.15 15.91
CA GLU A 173 -15.52 5.73 17.27
C GLU A 173 -15.52 4.22 17.40
N SER A 174 -14.47 3.64 17.98
CA SER A 174 -14.44 2.23 18.29
C SER A 174 -15.29 1.92 19.55
N ALA A 175 -15.72 0.68 19.68
CA ALA A 175 -16.06 0.14 21.00
C ALA A 175 -14.80 0.15 21.89
N THR A 176 -15.00 0.12 23.21
CA THR A 176 -13.89 0.00 24.15
C THR A 176 -13.32 -1.43 24.11
N GLN A 177 -12.01 -1.56 23.90
CA GLN A 177 -11.27 -2.82 23.91
C GLN A 177 -10.16 -2.72 24.95
N ASN A 178 -10.13 -3.63 25.91
CA ASN A 178 -9.19 -3.62 27.06
C ASN A 178 -9.11 -2.25 27.75
N GLY A 179 -10.25 -1.58 27.93
CA GLY A 179 -10.31 -0.26 28.55
C GLY A 179 -9.93 0.90 27.63
N VAL A 180 -9.60 0.65 26.38
CA VAL A 180 -9.19 1.69 25.43
C VAL A 180 -10.22 1.89 24.35
N LYS A 181 -10.57 3.16 24.07
CA LYS A 181 -11.42 3.60 22.97
C LYS A 181 -10.59 4.49 22.04
N LEU A 182 -10.70 4.24 20.74
CA LEU A 182 -10.10 5.06 19.70
C LEU A 182 -11.17 5.89 18.99
N VAL A 183 -10.93 7.20 18.88
CA VAL A 183 -11.76 8.11 18.07
C VAL A 183 -10.90 8.69 16.97
N LYS A 184 -11.35 8.55 15.72
CA LYS A 184 -10.67 9.07 14.53
C LYS A 184 -11.52 10.19 13.91
N THR A 185 -10.94 11.34 13.72
CA THR A 185 -11.60 12.47 13.05
C THR A 185 -10.82 12.83 11.80
N TYR A 186 -11.43 12.67 10.64
CA TYR A 186 -10.90 13.12 9.37
C TYR A 186 -11.47 14.48 9.05
N THR A 187 -10.61 15.43 8.68
CA THR A 187 -10.99 16.78 8.26
C THR A 187 -10.45 17.05 6.87
N VAL A 188 -11.35 17.40 5.95
CA VAL A 188 -11.07 17.77 4.58
C VAL A 188 -11.44 19.22 4.35
N LYS A 189 -10.65 19.93 3.54
CA LYS A 189 -10.84 21.35 3.25
C LYS A 189 -11.28 21.57 1.81
N ARG A 190 -11.97 22.66 1.57
CA ARG A 190 -12.35 23.09 0.23
C ARG A 190 -11.13 23.29 -0.66
N GLY A 191 -11.18 22.76 -1.88
CA GLY A 191 -10.11 22.86 -2.87
C GLY A 191 -8.84 22.06 -2.55
N ALA A 192 -8.79 21.35 -1.43
CA ALA A 192 -7.62 20.60 -0.98
C ALA A 192 -7.72 19.10 -1.32
N TYR A 193 -6.58 18.50 -1.65
CA TYR A 193 -6.43 17.06 -1.91
C TYR A 193 -5.77 16.34 -0.74
N ASP A 194 -5.35 17.06 0.28
CA ASP A 194 -4.87 16.53 1.55
C ASP A 194 -6.00 16.53 2.60
N MET A 195 -5.84 15.69 3.61
CA MET A 195 -6.74 15.61 4.75
C MET A 195 -5.97 15.47 6.06
N ALA A 196 -6.46 16.09 7.10
CA ALA A 196 -5.95 15.88 8.45
C ALA A 196 -6.68 14.69 9.10
N VAL A 197 -5.93 13.86 9.83
CA VAL A 197 -6.48 12.76 10.64
C VAL A 197 -6.04 12.95 12.08
N LYS A 198 -7.01 13.17 12.97
CA LYS A 198 -6.79 13.24 14.42
C LYS A 198 -7.19 11.93 15.06
N HIS A 199 -6.35 11.43 15.98
CA HIS A 199 -6.61 10.26 16.79
C HIS A 199 -6.72 10.67 18.25
N ASP A 200 -7.90 10.51 18.84
CA ASP A 200 -8.09 10.69 20.29
C ASP A 200 -8.19 9.30 20.92
N ILE A 201 -7.34 9.05 21.91
CA ILE A 201 -7.26 7.78 22.63
C ILE A 201 -7.78 8.01 24.04
N VAL A 202 -8.85 7.32 24.37
CA VAL A 202 -9.48 7.41 25.69
C VAL A 202 -9.19 6.13 26.46
N ASN A 203 -8.42 6.24 27.53
CA ASN A 203 -8.21 5.16 28.47
C ASN A 203 -9.28 5.23 29.57
N THR A 204 -10.15 4.24 29.63
CA THR A 204 -11.20 4.09 30.64
C THR A 204 -10.83 3.06 31.72
N SER A 205 -9.64 2.46 31.60
CA SER A 205 -9.11 1.54 32.61
C SER A 205 -8.42 2.29 33.75
N THR A 206 -8.11 1.60 34.84
CA THR A 206 -7.32 2.13 35.94
C THR A 206 -5.81 1.94 35.77
N GLN A 207 -5.38 1.32 34.68
CA GLN A 207 -3.99 1.02 34.39
C GLN A 207 -3.43 1.97 33.33
N ASP A 208 -2.18 2.35 33.47
CA ASP A 208 -1.46 3.07 32.43
C ASP A 208 -1.27 2.18 31.19
N ILE A 209 -1.48 2.77 30.05
CA ILE A 209 -1.29 2.11 28.76
C ILE A 209 -0.25 2.87 27.95
N THR A 210 0.57 2.14 27.18
CA THR A 210 1.54 2.71 26.25
C THR A 210 1.22 2.24 24.84
N PRO A 211 0.15 2.77 24.22
CA PRO A 211 -0.20 2.39 22.85
C PRO A 211 0.77 3.01 21.86
N GLN A 212 0.92 2.34 20.73
CA GLN A 212 1.60 2.88 19.57
C GLN A 212 0.59 3.08 18.45
N LEU A 213 0.65 4.22 17.79
CA LEU A 213 -0.19 4.51 16.65
C LEU A 213 0.52 4.08 15.37
N TYR A 214 -0.14 3.30 14.53
CA TYR A 214 0.39 2.96 13.22
C TYR A 214 -0.43 3.58 12.10
N PHE A 215 0.27 3.87 11.01
CA PHE A 215 -0.25 4.39 9.75
C PHE A 215 0.27 3.50 8.64
N GLN A 216 -0.60 3.00 7.79
CA GLN A 216 -0.17 2.14 6.70
C GLN A 216 -0.90 2.43 5.40
N LEU A 217 -0.20 2.22 4.30
CA LEU A 217 -0.73 2.16 2.94
C LEU A 217 -0.61 0.72 2.47
N VAL A 218 -1.71 0.13 2.07
CA VAL A 218 -1.76 -1.23 1.55
C VAL A 218 -2.20 -1.18 0.10
N ARG A 219 -1.45 -1.84 -0.78
CA ARG A 219 -1.76 -1.86 -2.21
C ARG A 219 -1.45 -3.22 -2.84
N ASP A 220 -2.27 -3.63 -3.82
CA ASP A 220 -1.93 -4.71 -4.74
C ASP A 220 -0.75 -4.35 -5.65
N GLY A 221 -0.07 -5.36 -6.19
CA GLY A 221 1.04 -5.20 -7.12
C GLY A 221 0.62 -5.12 -8.59
N ASN A 222 -0.69 -5.01 -8.88
CA ASN A 222 -1.18 -4.99 -10.25
C ASN A 222 -0.76 -3.73 -10.98
N LYS A 223 -0.48 -3.86 -12.26
CA LYS A 223 -0.22 -2.74 -13.16
C LYS A 223 -1.45 -1.87 -13.31
N LEU A 224 -1.23 -0.58 -13.51
CA LEU A 224 -2.32 0.35 -13.84
C LEU A 224 -2.84 0.09 -15.25
N ALA A 225 -4.14 0.31 -15.45
CA ALA A 225 -4.72 0.28 -16.79
C ALA A 225 -4.04 1.34 -17.68
N GLY A 226 -3.64 0.95 -18.90
CA GLY A 226 -2.96 1.84 -19.84
C GLY A 226 -1.47 2.03 -19.63
N GLU A 227 -0.86 1.35 -18.65
CA GLU A 227 0.59 1.38 -18.48
C GLU A 227 1.29 0.74 -19.68
N SER A 228 2.10 1.54 -20.39
CA SER A 228 2.84 1.10 -21.57
C SER A 228 3.90 0.07 -21.22
N SER A 229 4.03 -0.98 -22.02
CA SER A 229 5.13 -1.94 -21.91
C SER A 229 6.51 -1.33 -22.24
N PHE A 230 6.52 -0.18 -22.95
CA PHE A 230 7.75 0.49 -23.40
C PHE A 230 8.20 1.61 -22.45
N TYR A 231 7.27 2.22 -21.72
CA TYR A 231 7.55 3.30 -20.77
C TYR A 231 6.88 2.95 -19.45
N SER A 232 7.62 2.27 -18.59
CA SER A 232 7.14 1.96 -17.25
C SER A 232 7.48 3.13 -16.32
N THR A 233 6.47 3.80 -15.81
CA THR A 233 6.60 4.71 -14.68
C THR A 233 6.62 3.93 -13.39
N PHE A 234 7.41 4.39 -12.43
CA PHE A 234 7.49 3.74 -11.13
C PHE A 234 6.10 3.71 -10.47
N THR A 235 5.70 2.52 -10.05
CA THR A 235 4.52 2.28 -9.21
C THR A 235 4.96 1.44 -8.02
N GLY A 236 4.84 2.00 -6.81
CA GLY A 236 5.30 1.30 -5.60
C GLY A 236 5.44 2.23 -4.41
N PRO A 237 5.82 1.67 -3.25
CA PRO A 237 6.06 2.44 -2.07
C PRO A 237 7.34 3.26 -2.18
N ALA A 238 7.30 4.41 -1.53
CA ALA A 238 8.45 5.30 -1.37
C ALA A 238 8.52 5.78 0.08
N VAL A 239 9.71 6.15 0.50
CA VAL A 239 9.98 6.74 1.81
C VAL A 239 10.88 7.95 1.61
N TYR A 240 10.63 8.99 2.37
CA TYR A 240 11.53 10.12 2.53
C TYR A 240 11.93 10.25 3.99
N THR A 241 13.21 10.43 4.22
CA THR A 241 13.78 10.84 5.52
C THR A 241 14.91 11.83 5.26
N ASP A 242 15.24 12.64 6.25
CA ASP A 242 16.36 13.59 6.08
C ASP A 242 17.71 12.90 5.90
N ALA A 243 17.87 11.72 6.47
CA ALA A 243 19.12 10.96 6.36
C ALA A 243 19.34 10.34 4.97
N LYS A 244 18.31 9.65 4.43
CA LYS A 244 18.45 8.91 3.15
C LYS A 244 17.71 9.57 1.98
N LYS A 245 17.03 10.69 2.20
CA LYS A 245 16.23 11.42 1.20
C LYS A 245 15.15 10.52 0.58
N TYR A 246 14.75 10.79 -0.63
CA TYR A 246 13.67 10.09 -1.32
C TYR A 246 14.14 8.74 -1.89
N GLN A 247 13.58 7.65 -1.37
CA GLN A 247 13.87 6.29 -1.79
C GLN A 247 12.61 5.61 -2.32
N LYS A 248 12.72 5.02 -3.49
CA LYS A 248 11.70 4.15 -4.09
C LYS A 248 12.03 2.70 -3.81
N VAL A 249 11.03 1.86 -3.56
CA VAL A 249 11.21 0.42 -3.35
C VAL A 249 10.27 -0.34 -4.28
N GLU A 250 10.85 -1.21 -5.11
CA GLU A 250 10.08 -2.04 -6.02
C GLU A 250 9.31 -3.13 -5.27
N PHE A 251 8.11 -3.47 -5.69
CA PHE A 251 7.33 -4.56 -5.09
C PHE A 251 8.09 -5.88 -5.08
N ALA A 252 8.83 -6.17 -6.15
CA ALA A 252 9.65 -7.37 -6.26
C ALA A 252 10.77 -7.43 -5.20
N ASP A 253 11.32 -6.28 -4.81
CA ASP A 253 12.37 -6.20 -3.80
C ASP A 253 11.79 -6.35 -2.39
N ILE A 254 10.58 -5.86 -2.15
CA ILE A 254 9.85 -6.10 -0.90
C ILE A 254 9.58 -7.60 -0.74
N LYS A 255 9.08 -8.28 -1.77
CA LYS A 255 8.81 -9.72 -1.76
C LYS A 255 10.08 -10.54 -1.45
N LYS A 256 11.22 -10.10 -1.98
CA LYS A 256 12.52 -10.74 -1.76
C LYS A 256 13.23 -10.27 -0.49
N LYS A 257 12.68 -9.28 0.23
CA LYS A 257 13.31 -8.58 1.37
C LYS A 257 14.71 -8.02 1.03
N LYS A 258 14.86 -7.52 -0.21
CA LYS A 258 16.11 -6.99 -0.76
C LYS A 258 16.01 -5.48 -1.00
N PHE A 259 15.77 -4.72 0.05
CA PHE A 259 15.75 -3.26 0.01
C PHE A 259 16.38 -2.71 1.28
N ASP A 260 16.93 -1.50 1.16
CA ASP A 260 17.54 -0.77 2.27
C ASP A 260 16.89 0.60 2.40
N ILE A 261 16.09 0.79 3.44
CA ILE A 261 15.46 2.06 3.80
C ILE A 261 15.90 2.47 5.20
N GLU A 262 15.73 3.73 5.54
CA GLU A 262 15.81 4.17 6.93
C GLU A 262 14.69 3.53 7.73
N LYS A 263 15.06 2.79 8.79
CA LYS A 263 14.08 2.06 9.61
C LYS A 263 13.52 2.88 10.77
N GLN A 264 14.22 3.94 11.14
CA GLN A 264 13.84 4.85 12.22
C GLN A 264 14.16 6.27 11.83
N SER A 265 13.23 7.18 12.03
CA SER A 265 13.42 8.61 11.76
C SER A 265 12.51 9.43 12.67
N SER A 266 12.85 10.70 12.89
CA SER A 266 11.97 11.71 13.49
C SER A 266 11.38 12.66 12.44
N THR A 267 11.73 12.47 11.15
CA THR A 267 11.27 13.31 10.03
C THR A 267 10.77 12.45 8.87
N GLY A 268 10.13 13.05 7.90
CA GLY A 268 9.77 12.43 6.65
C GLY A 268 8.40 11.72 6.63
N TYR A 269 8.21 10.90 5.60
CA TYR A 269 6.91 10.26 5.29
C TYR A 269 7.09 8.92 4.58
N ILE A 270 6.03 8.12 4.60
CA ILE A 270 5.85 7.01 3.65
C ILE A 270 4.82 7.40 2.60
N ALA A 271 5.01 6.92 1.38
CA ALA A 271 4.10 7.15 0.28
C ALA A 271 3.87 5.87 -0.53
N MET A 272 2.77 5.85 -1.26
CA MET A 272 2.54 4.93 -2.35
C MET A 272 2.37 5.77 -3.62
N VAL A 273 3.28 5.59 -4.56
CA VAL A 273 3.39 6.40 -5.77
C VAL A 273 2.85 5.61 -6.96
N GLN A 274 2.14 6.28 -7.84
CA GLN A 274 1.70 5.73 -9.11
C GLN A 274 1.59 6.84 -10.16
N HIS A 275 2.33 6.72 -11.25
CA HIS A 275 2.30 7.63 -12.40
C HIS A 275 2.24 9.11 -11.98
N TYR A 276 1.09 9.78 -12.09
CA TYR A 276 0.89 11.20 -11.76
C TYR A 276 0.40 11.44 -10.33
N PHE A 277 0.07 10.39 -9.59
CA PHE A 277 -0.58 10.48 -8.29
C PHE A 277 0.21 9.76 -7.21
N ALA A 278 0.04 10.21 -5.98
CA ALA A 278 0.58 9.55 -4.80
C ALA A 278 -0.38 9.72 -3.62
N SER A 279 -0.38 8.76 -2.71
CA SER A 279 -0.86 8.97 -1.35
C SER A 279 0.32 8.89 -0.37
N ALA A 280 0.24 9.62 0.74
CA ALA A 280 1.30 9.63 1.74
C ALA A 280 0.72 9.77 3.15
N TRP A 281 1.38 9.12 4.10
CA TRP A 281 1.24 9.41 5.52
C TRP A 281 2.40 10.30 5.96
N ILE A 282 2.07 11.51 6.40
CA ILE A 282 3.02 12.53 6.84
C ILE A 282 2.73 12.80 8.32
N LEU A 283 3.70 12.57 9.18
CA LEU A 283 3.62 12.87 10.60
C LEU A 283 4.40 14.15 10.90
N PRO A 284 4.06 14.86 11.97
CA PRO A 284 4.82 16.03 12.41
C PRO A 284 6.30 15.70 12.61
N ASP A 285 7.18 16.64 12.27
CA ASP A 285 8.60 16.49 12.54
C ASP A 285 8.88 16.48 14.04
N GLY A 286 9.93 15.77 14.45
CA GLY A 286 10.28 15.53 15.85
C GLY A 286 9.60 14.30 16.45
N MET A 287 8.54 13.76 15.85
CA MET A 287 7.89 12.54 16.30
C MET A 287 8.68 11.32 15.80
N ASN A 288 9.28 10.57 16.73
CA ASN A 288 9.97 9.34 16.38
C ASN A 288 9.04 8.31 15.75
N ARG A 289 9.50 7.65 14.69
CA ARG A 289 8.73 6.66 13.94
C ARG A 289 9.60 5.50 13.47
N ASN A 290 9.05 4.30 13.54
CA ASN A 290 9.61 3.13 12.90
C ASN A 290 8.98 2.98 11.51
N ILE A 291 9.78 2.68 10.51
CA ILE A 291 9.37 2.56 9.10
C ILE A 291 9.61 1.13 8.67
N SER A 292 8.61 0.50 8.09
CA SER A 292 8.72 -0.86 7.52
C SER A 292 7.94 -1.01 6.23
N MET A 293 8.35 -1.99 5.42
CA MET A 293 7.65 -2.40 4.21
C MET A 293 7.61 -3.92 4.17
N ASP A 294 6.43 -4.47 3.90
CA ASP A 294 6.18 -5.91 3.91
C ASP A 294 5.30 -6.32 2.74
N ALA A 295 5.52 -7.56 2.26
CA ALA A 295 4.52 -8.26 1.48
C ALA A 295 3.54 -8.94 2.45
N VAL A 296 2.25 -8.72 2.27
CA VAL A 296 1.19 -9.25 3.14
C VAL A 296 0.18 -10.05 2.32
N ASP A 297 -0.22 -11.20 2.84
CA ASP A 297 -1.33 -11.96 2.29
C ASP A 297 -2.61 -11.49 2.99
N ILE A 298 -3.55 -11.00 2.20
CA ILE A 298 -4.86 -10.52 2.70
C ILE A 298 -5.99 -11.47 2.35
N GLY A 299 -5.68 -12.73 2.00
CA GLY A 299 -6.68 -13.74 1.65
C GLY A 299 -7.51 -13.38 0.43
N SER A 300 -7.01 -12.50 -0.45
CA SER A 300 -7.66 -12.16 -1.71
C SER A 300 -7.32 -13.22 -2.77
N ASN A 301 -8.24 -13.43 -3.72
CA ASN A 301 -7.98 -14.30 -4.88
C ASN A 301 -6.98 -13.67 -5.88
N MET A 302 -6.38 -12.53 -5.54
CA MET A 302 -5.40 -11.85 -6.37
C MET A 302 -4.04 -12.53 -6.19
N ALA A 303 -3.49 -13.04 -7.28
CA ALA A 303 -2.12 -13.52 -7.31
C ALA A 303 -1.18 -12.34 -6.95
N ASP A 304 -0.23 -12.58 -6.05
CA ASP A 304 0.77 -11.59 -5.60
C ASP A 304 0.20 -10.33 -4.88
N CYS A 305 -0.92 -10.44 -4.18
CA CYS A 305 -1.38 -9.41 -3.25
C CYS A 305 -0.65 -9.55 -1.92
N CYS A 306 -0.38 -8.60 -1.18
CA CYS A 306 -0.39 -7.14 -1.35
C CYS A 306 0.89 -6.61 -0.73
N TYR A 307 1.16 -5.33 -0.92
CA TYR A 307 2.36 -4.69 -0.35
C TYR A 307 1.93 -3.58 0.61
N ARG A 308 2.61 -3.51 1.73
CA ARG A 308 2.31 -2.59 2.82
C ARG A 308 3.52 -1.75 3.17
N ALA A 309 3.33 -0.43 3.24
CA ALA A 309 4.26 0.50 3.85
C ALA A 309 3.65 1.00 5.17
N THR A 310 4.41 0.96 6.25
CA THR A 310 3.93 1.25 7.61
C THR A 310 4.85 2.22 8.34
N LEU A 311 4.24 3.21 9.02
CA LEU A 311 4.85 4.02 10.07
C LEU A 311 4.25 3.59 11.42
N ILE A 312 5.09 3.42 12.43
CA ILE A 312 4.66 3.20 13.81
C ILE A 312 5.28 4.29 14.66
N ALA A 313 4.43 5.08 15.32
CA ALA A 313 4.84 6.15 16.21
C ALA A 313 4.43 5.80 17.66
N PRO A 314 5.36 5.83 18.64
CA PRO A 314 4.98 5.80 20.03
C PRO A 314 4.20 7.07 20.35
N LEU A 315 3.21 6.94 21.22
CA LEU A 315 2.50 8.10 21.76
C LEU A 315 3.24 8.55 23.02
N GLU A 316 3.65 9.80 23.03
CA GLU A 316 4.13 10.43 24.24
C GLU A 316 2.94 10.61 25.18
N THR A 317 3.05 10.09 26.37
CA THR A 317 2.04 10.18 27.45
C THR A 317 2.13 11.52 28.16
#